data_9534333c4b3757ba5b7dfd2681f044f2
#
_entry.id   9534333c4b3757ba5b7dfd2681f044f2
#
_cell.length_a   1.000
_cell.length_b   1.000
_cell.length_c   1.000
_cell.angle_alpha   90.00
_cell.angle_beta   90.00
_cell.angle_gamma   90.00
#
_symmetry.space_group_name_H-M   'P 1'
#
loop_
_entity.id
_entity.type
_entity.pdbx_description
1 polymer ?
#
loop_
_entity_poly.entity_id
_entity_poly.type
_entity_poly.pdbx_seq_one_letter_code
_entity_poly.pdbx_strand_id
1 'polypeptide(L)'
;MSVYETIGNLLVERYGVHFSEEGEQKSRKFFAGLCAKFGDEEVLEAWDTACVKYDNPTTALSKLGGILYNRSLFSSFIEKE
;
A
#
# COMPACT_ATOMS: atom_id res chain seq x y z
N MET A 1 -2.24 -2.88 15.62
CA MET A 1 -1.28 -3.33 14.60
C MET A 1 -1.15 -2.25 13.54
N SER A 2 0.07 -1.93 13.16
CA SER A 2 0.28 -0.89 12.14
C SER A 2 0.00 -1.44 10.74
N VAL A 3 -0.28 -0.55 9.80
CA VAL A 3 -0.46 -0.93 8.39
C VAL A 3 0.80 -1.64 7.86
N TYR A 4 1.98 -1.17 8.25
CA TYR A 4 3.23 -1.82 7.87
C TYR A 4 3.25 -3.29 8.29
N GLU A 5 2.88 -3.57 9.53
CA GLU A 5 2.85 -4.95 10.03
C GLU A 5 1.80 -5.78 9.31
N THR A 6 0.63 -5.21 9.08
CA THR A 6 -0.45 -5.89 8.36
C THR A 6 -0.01 -6.25 6.94
N ILE A 7 0.60 -5.32 6.24
CA ILE A 7 1.07 -5.57 4.87
C ILE A 7 2.22 -6.57 4.87
N GLY A 8 3.11 -6.51 5.87
CA GLY A 8 4.17 -7.50 6.02
C GLY A 8 3.62 -8.91 6.15
N ASN A 9 2.59 -9.09 6.96
CA ASN A 9 1.91 -10.38 7.12
C ASN A 9 1.25 -10.84 5.81
N LEU A 10 0.62 -9.91 5.09
CA LEU A 10 0.00 -10.22 3.80
C LEU A 10 1.03 -10.60 2.74
N LEU A 11 2.22 -9.98 2.77
CA LEU A 11 3.31 -10.36 1.87
C LEU A 11 3.71 -11.83 2.06
N VAL A 12 3.86 -12.23 3.32
CA VAL A 12 4.19 -13.62 3.63
C VAL A 12 3.06 -14.55 3.15
N GLU A 13 1.83 -14.18 3.45
CA GLU A 13 0.66 -15.01 3.14
C GLU A 13 0.41 -15.13 1.65
N ARG A 14 0.54 -14.03 0.91
CA ARG A 14 0.20 -13.99 -0.53
C ARG A 14 1.36 -14.36 -1.44
N TYR A 15 2.59 -13.97 -1.06
CA TYR A 15 3.76 -14.14 -1.93
C TYR A 15 4.87 -14.97 -1.30
N GLY A 16 4.79 -15.26 -0.01
CA GLY A 16 5.84 -16.00 0.69
C GLY A 16 7.13 -15.22 0.87
N VAL A 17 7.07 -13.90 0.89
CA VAL A 17 8.24 -13.04 1.01
C VAL A 17 8.12 -12.10 2.21
N HIS A 18 9.27 -11.64 2.69
CA HIS A 18 9.36 -10.69 3.81
C HIS A 18 10.04 -9.41 3.35
N PHE A 19 9.79 -8.31 4.05
CA PHE A 19 10.60 -7.12 3.86
C PHE A 19 12.03 -7.44 4.28
N SER A 20 13.03 -6.98 3.49
CA SER A 20 14.42 -7.14 3.85
C SER A 20 14.79 -6.23 5.03
N GLU A 21 15.83 -6.61 5.78
CA GLU A 21 16.31 -5.76 6.88
C GLU A 21 16.74 -4.38 6.39
N GLU A 22 17.39 -4.34 5.23
CA GLU A 22 17.79 -3.07 4.63
C GLU A 22 16.60 -2.23 4.20
N GLY A 23 15.56 -2.88 3.68
CA GLY A 23 14.36 -2.20 3.23
C GLY A 23 13.37 -1.87 4.34
N GLU A 24 13.53 -2.44 5.53
CA GLU A 24 12.57 -2.30 6.61
C GLU A 24 12.33 -0.84 7.00
N GLN A 25 13.40 -0.08 7.25
CA GLN A 25 13.26 1.32 7.63
C GLN A 25 12.62 2.17 6.54
N LYS A 26 13.02 1.93 5.29
CA LYS A 26 12.44 2.64 4.14
C LYS A 26 10.97 2.31 3.99
N SER A 27 10.62 1.03 4.15
CA SER A 27 9.23 0.58 4.06
C SER A 27 8.37 1.16 5.17
N ARG A 28 8.88 1.21 6.39
CA ARG A 28 8.16 1.82 7.51
C ARG A 28 7.86 3.29 7.25
N LYS A 29 8.86 4.04 6.76
CA LYS A 29 8.68 5.46 6.42
C LYS A 29 7.68 5.63 5.27
N PHE A 30 7.80 4.80 4.26
CA PHE A 30 6.91 4.82 3.11
C PHE A 30 5.45 4.63 3.53
N PHE A 31 5.17 3.58 4.29
CA PHE A 31 3.80 3.32 4.73
C PHE A 31 3.31 4.34 5.75
N ALA A 32 4.17 4.82 6.63
CA ALA A 32 3.80 5.88 7.56
C ALA A 32 3.38 7.14 6.81
N GLY A 33 4.11 7.50 5.75
CA GLY A 33 3.76 8.63 4.90
C GLY A 33 2.43 8.45 4.18
N LEU A 34 2.20 7.25 3.63
CA LEU A 34 0.95 6.94 2.95
C LEU A 34 -0.24 6.99 3.92
N CYS A 35 -0.08 6.41 5.10
CA CYS A 35 -1.15 6.40 6.11
C CYS A 35 -1.46 7.80 6.61
N ALA A 36 -0.45 8.64 6.77
CA ALA A 36 -0.65 10.03 7.18
C ALA A 36 -1.41 10.83 6.11
N LYS A 37 -1.18 10.50 4.85
CA LYS A 37 -1.79 11.23 3.73
C LYS A 37 -3.17 10.68 3.34
N PHE A 38 -3.35 9.38 3.33
CA PHE A 38 -4.56 8.73 2.79
C PHE A 38 -5.39 8.01 3.83
N GLY A 39 -4.82 7.65 4.97
CA GLY A 39 -5.48 6.86 6.00
C GLY A 39 -5.21 5.37 5.86
N ASP A 40 -5.28 4.66 6.99
CA ASP A 40 -4.93 3.25 7.07
C ASP A 40 -5.83 2.37 6.18
N GLU A 41 -7.14 2.61 6.21
CA GLU A 41 -8.09 1.82 5.43
C GLU A 41 -7.84 1.96 3.93
N GLU A 42 -7.60 3.19 3.47
CA GLU A 42 -7.32 3.45 2.06
C GLU A 42 -6.06 2.74 1.60
N VAL A 43 -5.02 2.75 2.44
CA VAL A 43 -3.75 2.08 2.11
C VAL A 43 -3.96 0.57 1.98
N LEU A 44 -4.71 -0.02 2.91
CA LEU A 44 -4.98 -1.46 2.87
C LEU A 44 -5.84 -1.86 1.68
N GLU A 45 -6.85 -1.07 1.33
CA GLU A 45 -7.67 -1.32 0.15
C GLU A 45 -6.87 -1.20 -1.14
N ALA A 46 -6.00 -0.19 -1.22
CA ALA A 46 -5.12 -0.02 -2.38
C ALA A 46 -4.15 -1.19 -2.50
N TRP A 47 -3.65 -1.70 -1.39
CA TRP A 47 -2.78 -2.88 -1.38
C TRP A 47 -3.53 -4.10 -1.95
N ASP A 48 -4.78 -4.33 -1.54
CA ASP A 48 -5.58 -5.41 -2.08
C ASP A 48 -5.76 -5.28 -3.59
N THR A 49 -6.04 -4.06 -4.07
CA THR A 49 -6.17 -3.77 -5.50
C THR A 49 -4.86 -4.08 -6.23
N ALA A 50 -3.74 -3.67 -5.67
CA ALA A 50 -2.43 -3.92 -6.27
C ALA A 50 -2.13 -5.41 -6.34
N CYS A 51 -2.47 -6.17 -5.31
CA CYS A 51 -2.25 -7.62 -5.28
C CYS A 51 -3.06 -8.36 -6.33
N VAL A 52 -4.28 -7.92 -6.60
CA VAL A 52 -5.12 -8.50 -7.65
C VAL A 52 -4.54 -8.19 -9.03
N LYS A 53 -4.00 -6.99 -9.20
CA LYS A 53 -3.55 -6.51 -10.50
C LYS A 53 -2.13 -6.95 -10.85
N TYR A 54 -1.28 -7.12 -9.87
CA TYR A 54 0.15 -7.41 -10.08
C TYR A 54 0.55 -8.68 -9.31
N ASP A 55 1.14 -9.64 -10.01
CA ASP A 55 1.58 -10.89 -9.39
C ASP A 55 2.88 -10.75 -8.61
N ASN A 56 3.68 -9.72 -8.93
CA ASN A 56 4.98 -9.52 -8.32
C ASN A 56 4.85 -8.55 -7.15
N PRO A 57 5.31 -8.93 -5.93
CA PRO A 57 5.16 -8.06 -4.77
C PRO A 57 5.93 -6.74 -4.89
N THR A 58 7.09 -6.74 -5.52
CA THR A 58 7.85 -5.51 -5.75
C THR A 58 7.09 -4.56 -6.64
N THR A 59 6.47 -5.08 -7.71
CA THR A 59 5.65 -4.27 -8.61
C THR A 59 4.42 -3.75 -7.90
N ALA A 60 3.74 -4.60 -7.12
CA ALA A 60 2.57 -4.19 -6.35
C ALA A 60 2.91 -3.04 -5.39
N LEU A 61 4.02 -3.15 -4.67
CA LEU A 61 4.47 -2.10 -3.76
C LEU A 61 4.81 -0.80 -4.49
N SER A 62 5.48 -0.90 -5.64
CA SER A 62 5.87 0.29 -6.41
C SER A 62 4.67 1.01 -7.01
N LYS A 63 3.58 0.30 -7.28
CA LYS A 63 2.35 0.89 -7.84
C LYS A 63 1.38 1.41 -6.79
N LEU A 64 1.61 1.08 -5.53
CA LEU A 64 0.70 1.41 -4.44
C LEU A 64 0.43 2.91 -4.32
N GLY A 65 1.49 3.72 -4.38
CA GLY A 65 1.37 5.17 -4.30
C GLY A 65 0.52 5.74 -5.44
N GLY A 66 0.72 5.23 -6.66
CA GLY A 66 -0.06 5.66 -7.82
C GLY A 66 -1.54 5.30 -7.70
N ILE A 67 -1.82 4.11 -7.19
CA ILE A 67 -3.21 3.66 -6.97
C ILE A 67 -3.90 4.59 -5.97
N LEU A 68 -3.24 4.88 -4.85
CA LEU A 68 -3.78 5.78 -3.83
C LEU A 68 -4.01 7.19 -4.37
N TYR A 69 -3.06 7.70 -5.13
CA TYR A 69 -3.16 9.02 -5.73
C TYR A 69 -4.36 9.10 -6.68
N ASN A 70 -4.53 8.08 -7.53
CA ASN A 70 -5.66 8.04 -8.47
C ASN A 70 -7.00 7.94 -7.75
N ARG A 71 -7.08 7.16 -6.68
CA ARG A 71 -8.30 7.05 -5.87
C ARG A 71 -8.64 8.38 -5.22
N SER A 72 -7.63 9.09 -4.71
CA SER A 72 -7.80 10.40 -4.10
C SER A 72 -8.34 11.41 -5.09
N LEU A 73 -7.79 11.43 -6.30
CA LEU A 73 -8.28 12.33 -7.37
C LEU A 73 -9.73 12.01 -7.73
N PHE A 74 -10.04 10.73 -7.86
CA PHE A 74 -11.40 10.29 -8.20
C PHE A 74 -12.40 10.70 -7.12
N SER A 75 -12.05 10.50 -5.86
CA SER A 75 -12.90 10.90 -4.73
C SER A 75 -13.14 12.40 -4.70
N SER A 76 -12.10 13.19 -4.92
CA SER A 76 -12.21 14.64 -4.98
C SER A 76 -13.13 15.10 -6.11
N PHE A 77 -13.03 14.42 -7.25
CA PHE A 77 -13.86 14.74 -8.40
C PHE A 77 -15.33 14.47 -8.11
N ILE A 78 -15.63 13.36 -7.46
CA ILE A 78 -17.01 13.00 -7.12
C ILE A 78 -17.59 13.95 -6.08
N GLU A 79 -16.83 14.33 -5.09
CA GLU A 79 -17.30 15.21 -4.03
C GLU A 79 -17.68 16.61 -4.52
N LYS A 80 -17.16 17.03 -5.65
CA LYS A 80 -17.49 18.34 -6.22
C LYS A 80 -18.90 18.41 -6.84
N GLU A 81 -19.49 17.30 -7.03
CA GLU A 81 -20.85 17.23 -7.54
C GLU A 81 -21.88 17.38 -6.43
#